data_8d5a0c59da69cbc4e3ee257168bc7ae8
#
_entry.id   8d5a0c59da69cbc4e3ee257168bc7ae8
#
_cell.length_a   1.000
_cell.length_b   1.000
_cell.length_c   1.000
_cell.angle_alpha   90.00
_cell.angle_beta   90.00
_cell.angle_gamma   90.00
#
_symmetry.space_group_name_H-M   'P 1'
#
loop_
_entity.id
_entity.type
_entity.pdbx_description
1 polymer ?
#
loop_
_entity_poly.entity_id
_entity_poly.type
_entity_poly.pdbx_seq_one_letter_code
_entity_poly.pdbx_strand_id
1 'polypeptide(L)'
;MRQMSDLPAKEILDRDTFLTEFRTDAYLQMRPMSDLPAKEVLDRDTFLTEFRTDAYLQDFYTKVEDPAMQMVLTCLPNIVARLGNVKRVLDFGAGPTIHVAASFRNQADEIYLADYLPQNRKELSLWWKGRSEFDWSVPLKMILSQEGNSWTDLEQMIALTRQKICGVYHCDCF
;
A
#
# COMPACT_ATOMS: atom_id res chain seq x y z
N MET A 1 34.90 27.42 0.48
CA MET A 1 34.56 26.32 1.42
C MET A 1 33.56 26.86 2.42
N ARG A 2 32.25 26.64 2.22
CA ARG A 2 31.23 26.95 3.23
C ARG A 2 31.16 25.77 4.19
N GLN A 3 31.31 26.04 5.47
CA GLN A 3 31.22 25.01 6.52
C GLN A 3 29.79 24.48 6.62
N MET A 4 29.69 23.17 6.79
CA MET A 4 28.43 22.40 6.93
C MET A 4 27.69 22.65 8.27
N SER A 5 28.00 23.72 9.00
CA SER A 5 27.46 24.02 10.33
C SER A 5 26.23 24.93 10.35
N ASP A 6 25.74 25.42 9.20
CA ASP A 6 24.69 26.45 9.14
C ASP A 6 23.35 25.94 8.59
N LEU A 7 23.08 24.64 8.64
CA LEU A 7 21.73 24.12 8.41
C LEU A 7 20.95 24.23 9.71
N PRO A 8 19.77 24.91 9.71
CA PRO A 8 18.92 24.96 10.88
C PRO A 8 18.56 23.53 11.28
N ALA A 9 18.67 23.25 12.59
CA ALA A 9 18.21 22.00 13.17
C ALA A 9 16.78 21.75 12.66
N LYS A 10 16.57 20.64 11.95
CA LYS A 10 15.24 20.20 11.59
C LYS A 10 14.47 20.06 12.89
N GLU A 11 13.48 20.91 13.11
CA GLU A 11 12.48 20.70 14.15
C GLU A 11 11.91 19.31 13.93
N ILE A 12 12.19 18.43 14.86
CA ILE A 12 11.51 17.12 14.93
C ILE A 12 10.13 17.47 15.45
N LEU A 13 9.16 17.56 14.55
CA LEU A 13 7.75 17.67 14.90
C LEU A 13 7.43 16.54 15.90
N ASP A 14 6.93 16.92 17.07
CA ASP A 14 6.44 15.91 17.99
C ASP A 14 5.23 15.16 17.39
N ARG A 15 4.92 14.00 17.96
CA ARG A 15 3.88 13.10 17.46
C ARG A 15 2.51 13.80 17.32
N ASP A 16 2.19 14.68 18.24
CA ASP A 16 0.87 15.32 18.29
C ASP A 16 0.78 16.47 17.27
N THR A 17 1.86 17.20 17.06
CA THR A 17 2.01 18.20 15.99
C THR A 17 1.97 17.52 14.62
N PHE A 18 2.69 16.40 14.43
CA PHE A 18 2.63 15.61 13.21
C PHE A 18 1.22 15.11 12.90
N LEU A 19 0.51 14.56 13.90
CA LEU A 19 -0.87 14.11 13.73
C LEU A 19 -1.86 15.26 13.50
N THR A 20 -1.57 16.45 14.02
CA THR A 20 -2.40 17.64 13.81
C THR A 20 -2.17 18.25 12.43
N GLU A 21 -0.94 18.30 11.95
CA GLU A 21 -0.61 18.80 10.61
C GLU A 21 -1.01 17.82 9.49
N PHE A 22 -0.98 16.50 9.73
CA PHE A 22 -1.53 15.51 8.78
C PHE A 22 -3.07 15.48 8.75
N ARG A 23 -3.73 16.13 9.70
CA ARG A 23 -5.16 16.44 9.65
C ARG A 23 -5.47 17.68 8.81
N THR A 24 -4.56 18.06 7.92
CA THR A 24 -4.75 19.23 7.08
C THR A 24 -5.98 19.11 6.19
N ASP A 25 -6.66 20.23 6.10
CA ASP A 25 -7.94 20.56 5.48
C ASP A 25 -8.26 19.93 4.11
N ALA A 26 -7.28 19.40 3.40
CA ALA A 26 -7.49 18.69 2.13
C ALA A 26 -8.26 17.35 2.31
N TYR A 27 -8.06 16.65 3.45
CA TYR A 27 -8.83 15.45 3.76
C TYR A 27 -10.22 15.78 4.31
N LEU A 28 -10.36 16.96 4.94
CA LEU A 28 -11.61 17.44 5.51
C LEU A 28 -12.51 18.17 4.50
N GLN A 29 -11.98 18.63 3.37
CA GLN A 29 -12.77 19.27 2.31
C GLN A 29 -13.53 18.27 1.43
N MET A 30 -13.27 16.96 1.54
CA MET A 30 -14.00 15.97 0.75
C MET A 30 -15.44 15.70 1.21
N ARG A 31 -15.77 15.89 2.50
CA ARG A 31 -17.15 16.04 3.07
C ARG A 31 -17.02 16.53 4.52
N PRO A 32 -17.86 17.45 5.00
CA PRO A 32 -17.92 17.76 6.42
C PRO A 32 -18.20 16.48 7.19
N MET A 33 -17.37 16.17 8.19
CA MET A 33 -17.54 14.96 9.03
C MET A 33 -18.90 14.96 9.78
N SER A 34 -19.61 16.12 9.83
CA SER A 34 -20.96 16.25 10.36
C SER A 34 -22.05 15.55 9.52
N ASP A 35 -21.79 15.29 8.23
CA ASP A 35 -22.76 14.70 7.30
C ASP A 35 -22.54 13.20 7.06
N LEU A 36 -21.50 12.65 7.65
CA LEU A 36 -21.36 11.20 7.70
C LEU A 36 -22.19 10.71 8.89
N PRO A 37 -23.14 9.77 8.68
CA PRO A 37 -23.71 9.06 9.81
C PRO A 37 -22.53 8.56 10.64
N ALA A 38 -22.58 8.74 11.96
CA ALA A 38 -21.56 8.22 12.86
C ALA A 38 -21.38 6.74 12.48
N LYS A 39 -20.36 6.48 11.65
CA LYS A 39 -20.03 5.12 11.26
C LYS A 39 -19.59 4.51 12.58
N GLU A 40 -20.43 3.66 13.16
CA GLU A 40 -20.01 2.83 14.27
C GLU A 40 -18.65 2.28 13.88
N VAL A 41 -17.66 2.57 14.71
CA VAL A 41 -16.35 1.90 14.57
C VAL A 41 -16.67 0.43 14.76
N LEU A 42 -16.61 -0.32 13.66
CA LEU A 42 -16.88 -1.75 13.69
C LEU A 42 -15.98 -2.35 14.75
N ASP A 43 -16.58 -3.09 15.68
CA ASP A 43 -15.79 -3.87 16.60
C ASP A 43 -14.97 -4.93 15.82
N ARG A 44 -13.99 -5.51 16.49
CA ARG A 44 -13.06 -6.45 15.88
C ARG A 44 -13.76 -7.65 15.23
N ASP A 45 -14.79 -8.19 15.87
CA ASP A 45 -15.48 -9.40 15.41
C ASP A 45 -16.36 -9.07 14.20
N THR A 46 -17.03 -7.93 14.22
CA THR A 46 -17.80 -7.41 13.09
C THR A 46 -16.87 -7.14 11.89
N PHE A 47 -15.71 -6.51 12.11
CA PHE A 47 -14.74 -6.28 11.05
C PHE A 47 -14.23 -7.60 10.43
N LEU A 48 -13.98 -8.62 11.24
CA LEU A 48 -13.55 -9.94 10.77
C LEU A 48 -14.59 -10.61 9.84
N THR A 49 -15.88 -10.41 10.12
CA THR A 49 -16.97 -11.09 9.42
C THR A 49 -17.53 -10.29 8.25
N GLU A 50 -17.55 -8.96 8.35
CA GLU A 50 -18.22 -8.08 7.38
C GLU A 50 -17.32 -7.50 6.32
N PHE A 51 -15.98 -7.52 6.51
CA PHE A 51 -15.07 -6.98 5.50
C PHE A 51 -15.15 -7.79 4.21
N ARG A 52 -15.51 -7.11 3.13
CA ARG A 52 -15.64 -7.66 1.78
C ARG A 52 -14.40 -7.37 0.95
N THR A 53 -13.52 -8.37 0.85
CA THR A 53 -12.28 -8.29 0.08
C THR A 53 -12.53 -7.95 -1.40
N ASP A 54 -13.52 -8.59 -2.01
CA ASP A 54 -13.93 -8.37 -3.39
C ASP A 54 -14.42 -6.92 -3.64
N ALA A 55 -15.32 -6.43 -2.79
CA ALA A 55 -15.82 -5.06 -2.88
C ALA A 55 -14.69 -4.03 -2.70
N TYR A 56 -13.82 -4.24 -1.71
CA TYR A 56 -12.67 -3.37 -1.47
C TYR A 56 -11.75 -3.26 -2.71
N LEU A 57 -11.41 -4.40 -3.33
CA LEU A 57 -10.58 -4.40 -4.53
C LEU A 57 -11.30 -3.73 -5.71
N GLN A 58 -12.59 -3.96 -5.88
CA GLN A 58 -13.39 -3.33 -6.94
C GLN A 58 -13.45 -1.81 -6.77
N ASP A 59 -13.69 -1.33 -5.56
CA ASP A 59 -13.89 0.10 -5.30
C ASP A 59 -12.58 0.89 -5.45
N PHE A 60 -11.46 0.33 -5.00
CA PHE A 60 -10.20 1.09 -4.93
C PHE A 60 -9.20 0.79 -6.05
N TYR A 61 -9.23 -0.42 -6.63
CA TYR A 61 -8.16 -0.87 -7.53
C TYR A 61 -8.58 -1.16 -8.97
N THR A 62 -9.88 -1.26 -9.28
CA THR A 62 -10.32 -1.55 -10.65
C THR A 62 -10.01 -0.39 -11.60
N LYS A 63 -10.40 0.84 -11.24
CA LYS A 63 -10.18 2.05 -12.05
C LYS A 63 -9.18 3.02 -11.45
N VAL A 64 -8.89 2.85 -10.16
CA VAL A 64 -8.03 3.74 -9.38
C VAL A 64 -8.49 5.21 -9.48
N GLU A 65 -9.79 5.43 -9.25
CA GLU A 65 -10.38 6.78 -9.26
C GLU A 65 -10.22 7.50 -7.91
N ASP A 66 -9.95 6.77 -6.82
CA ASP A 66 -9.73 7.34 -5.50
C ASP A 66 -8.41 8.14 -5.46
N PRO A 67 -8.43 9.43 -5.08
CA PRO A 67 -7.24 10.28 -5.09
C PRO A 67 -6.15 9.81 -4.12
N ALA A 68 -6.51 9.23 -2.97
CA ALA A 68 -5.53 8.73 -2.02
C ALA A 68 -4.81 7.51 -2.59
N MET A 69 -5.54 6.61 -3.26
CA MET A 69 -4.95 5.46 -3.92
C MET A 69 -4.06 5.87 -5.11
N GLN A 70 -4.49 6.85 -5.91
CA GLN A 70 -3.66 7.41 -6.96
C GLN A 70 -2.34 7.95 -6.39
N MET A 71 -2.41 8.70 -5.29
CA MET A 71 -1.22 9.23 -4.62
C MET A 71 -0.29 8.11 -4.15
N VAL A 72 -0.84 7.05 -3.54
CA VAL A 72 -0.03 5.90 -3.09
C VAL A 72 0.68 5.25 -4.27
N LEU A 73 -0.05 4.90 -5.34
CA LEU A 73 0.52 4.21 -6.50
C LEU A 73 1.54 5.07 -7.29
N THR A 74 1.43 6.39 -7.22
CA THR A 74 2.37 7.30 -7.88
C THR A 74 3.59 7.64 -7.02
N CYS A 75 3.44 7.77 -5.71
CA CYS A 75 4.53 8.15 -4.81
C CYS A 75 5.36 6.95 -4.35
N LEU A 76 4.72 5.79 -4.10
CA LEU A 76 5.38 4.63 -3.52
C LEU A 76 6.59 4.14 -4.33
N PRO A 77 6.56 4.00 -5.67
CA PRO A 77 7.73 3.59 -6.44
C PRO A 77 8.93 4.53 -6.27
N ASN A 78 8.66 5.83 -6.19
CA ASN A 78 9.71 6.84 -5.99
C ASN A 78 10.31 6.79 -4.58
N ILE A 79 9.50 6.47 -3.56
CA ILE A 79 9.97 6.27 -2.19
C ILE A 79 10.85 5.02 -2.14
N VAL A 80 10.39 3.92 -2.70
CA VAL A 80 11.10 2.64 -2.74
C VAL A 80 12.44 2.77 -3.45
N ALA A 81 12.49 3.47 -4.58
CA ALA A 81 13.74 3.72 -5.32
C ALA A 81 14.80 4.44 -4.47
N ARG A 82 14.38 5.30 -3.52
CA ARG A 82 15.30 6.02 -2.63
C ARG A 82 15.82 5.19 -1.46
N LEU A 83 15.13 4.12 -1.10
CA LEU A 83 15.56 3.21 -0.02
C LEU A 83 16.74 2.34 -0.46
N GLY A 84 16.90 2.13 -1.77
CA GLY A 84 17.91 1.23 -2.32
C GLY A 84 17.60 -0.24 -2.02
N ASN A 85 18.62 -1.10 -2.16
CA ASN A 85 18.44 -2.52 -1.97
C ASN A 85 18.27 -2.89 -0.49
N VAL A 86 17.29 -3.72 -0.23
CA VAL A 86 16.96 -4.25 1.11
C VAL A 86 16.88 -5.76 1.07
N LYS A 87 17.31 -6.41 2.14
CA LYS A 87 17.29 -7.87 2.20
C LYS A 87 15.87 -8.40 2.37
N ARG A 88 15.09 -7.79 3.26
CA ARG A 88 13.73 -8.25 3.60
C ARG A 88 12.77 -7.10 3.72
N VAL A 89 11.57 -7.31 3.23
CA VAL A 89 10.43 -6.41 3.39
C VAL A 89 9.28 -7.18 4.03
N LEU A 90 8.67 -6.61 5.04
CA LEU A 90 7.41 -7.06 5.60
C LEU A 90 6.35 -5.99 5.30
N ASP A 91 5.36 -6.37 4.52
CA ASP A 91 4.13 -5.58 4.33
C ASP A 91 3.15 -5.99 5.43
N PHE A 92 3.10 -5.17 6.50
CA PHE A 92 2.33 -5.44 7.70
C PHE A 92 0.97 -4.76 7.62
N GLY A 93 -0.10 -5.55 7.61
CA GLY A 93 -1.44 -5.06 7.30
C GLY A 93 -1.65 -4.87 5.79
N ALA A 94 -1.11 -5.79 4.98
CA ALA A 94 -1.12 -5.71 3.53
C ALA A 94 -2.53 -5.59 2.90
N GLY A 95 -3.58 -5.93 3.66
CA GLY A 95 -4.91 -6.06 3.07
C GLY A 95 -4.93 -7.16 2.01
N PRO A 96 -5.86 -7.11 1.06
CA PRO A 96 -5.86 -8.03 -0.09
C PRO A 96 -4.96 -7.53 -1.24
N THR A 97 -3.95 -6.66 -0.96
CA THR A 97 -3.30 -5.85 -1.99
C THR A 97 -1.85 -6.22 -2.23
N ILE A 98 -1.38 -6.02 -3.46
CA ILE A 98 -0.03 -6.43 -3.88
C ILE A 98 0.83 -5.26 -4.36
N HIS A 99 0.33 -4.03 -4.30
CA HIS A 99 1.01 -2.86 -4.86
C HIS A 99 2.33 -2.55 -4.12
N VAL A 100 2.40 -2.81 -2.80
CA VAL A 100 3.63 -2.68 -2.03
C VAL A 100 4.65 -3.71 -2.49
N ALA A 101 4.27 -4.99 -2.54
CA ALA A 101 5.15 -6.06 -3.03
C ALA A 101 5.65 -5.77 -4.46
N ALA A 102 4.75 -5.33 -5.34
CA ALA A 102 5.08 -4.98 -6.71
C ALA A 102 6.09 -3.83 -6.79
N SER A 103 5.95 -2.80 -5.93
CA SER A 103 6.88 -1.67 -5.88
C SER A 103 8.27 -2.09 -5.35
N PHE A 104 8.34 -3.05 -4.42
CA PHE A 104 9.60 -3.52 -3.85
C PHE A 104 10.31 -4.64 -4.64
N ARG A 105 9.70 -5.18 -5.69
CA ARG A 105 10.21 -6.35 -6.43
C ARG A 105 11.65 -6.25 -6.90
N ASN A 106 12.10 -5.05 -7.25
CA ASN A 106 13.45 -4.79 -7.76
C ASN A 106 14.46 -4.52 -6.64
N GLN A 107 14.02 -4.04 -5.47
CA GLN A 107 14.87 -3.63 -4.36
C GLN A 107 14.99 -4.68 -3.26
N ALA A 108 13.98 -5.54 -3.10
CA ALA A 108 13.97 -6.57 -2.06
C ALA A 108 14.48 -7.92 -2.56
N ASP A 109 15.22 -8.65 -1.71
CA ASP A 109 15.52 -10.05 -1.95
C ASP A 109 14.33 -10.94 -1.59
N GLU A 110 13.68 -10.65 -0.46
CA GLU A 110 12.58 -11.43 0.10
C GLU A 110 11.44 -10.48 0.51
N ILE A 111 10.19 -10.83 0.15
CA ILE A 111 8.99 -10.06 0.52
C ILE A 111 8.04 -10.97 1.29
N TYR A 112 7.59 -10.50 2.44
CA TYR A 112 6.64 -11.16 3.32
C TYR A 112 5.39 -10.31 3.42
N LEU A 113 4.22 -10.93 3.22
CA LEU A 113 2.93 -10.28 3.32
C LEU A 113 2.25 -10.73 4.61
N ALA A 114 1.68 -9.82 5.37
CA ALA A 114 0.97 -10.18 6.59
C ALA A 114 -0.33 -9.38 6.70
N ASP A 115 -1.41 -10.05 7.07
CA ASP A 115 -2.70 -9.40 7.31
C ASP A 115 -3.48 -10.11 8.42
N TYR A 116 -4.32 -9.35 9.12
CA TYR A 116 -5.15 -9.87 10.18
C TYR A 116 -6.32 -10.71 9.64
N LEU A 117 -6.96 -10.26 8.54
CA LEU A 117 -8.16 -10.89 8.01
C LEU A 117 -7.84 -12.14 7.19
N PRO A 118 -8.46 -13.29 7.51
CA PRO A 118 -8.22 -14.54 6.77
C PRO A 118 -8.63 -14.46 5.30
N GLN A 119 -9.69 -13.70 4.96
CA GLN A 119 -10.14 -13.49 3.59
C GLN A 119 -9.09 -12.70 2.77
N ASN A 120 -8.42 -11.71 3.36
CA ASN A 120 -7.34 -10.97 2.71
C ASN A 120 -6.14 -11.87 2.44
N ARG A 121 -5.71 -12.65 3.46
CA ARG A 121 -4.61 -13.62 3.29
C ARG A 121 -4.92 -14.68 2.24
N LYS A 122 -6.18 -15.09 2.13
CA LYS A 122 -6.64 -16.01 1.07
C LYS A 122 -6.43 -15.37 -0.31
N GLU A 123 -6.87 -14.13 -0.49
CA GLU A 123 -6.71 -13.40 -1.76
C GLU A 123 -5.24 -13.21 -2.12
N LEU A 124 -4.41 -12.75 -1.19
CA LEU A 124 -2.95 -12.64 -1.37
C LEU A 124 -2.34 -13.97 -1.82
N SER A 125 -2.75 -15.08 -1.19
CA SER A 125 -2.28 -16.42 -1.53
C SER A 125 -2.76 -16.88 -2.91
N LEU A 126 -3.98 -16.52 -3.31
CA LEU A 126 -4.51 -16.80 -4.65
C LEU A 126 -3.72 -16.03 -5.70
N TRP A 127 -3.49 -14.73 -5.47
CA TRP A 127 -2.70 -13.92 -6.41
C TRP A 127 -1.27 -14.43 -6.55
N TRP A 128 -0.61 -14.74 -5.45
CA TRP A 128 0.75 -15.29 -5.44
C TRP A 128 0.85 -16.59 -6.26
N LYS A 129 -0.18 -17.46 -6.16
CA LYS A 129 -0.27 -18.72 -6.92
C LYS A 129 -0.80 -18.57 -8.35
N GLY A 130 -1.08 -17.36 -8.80
CA GLY A 130 -1.65 -17.11 -10.13
C GLY A 130 -3.10 -17.54 -10.30
N ARG A 131 -3.90 -17.52 -9.23
CA ARG A 131 -5.29 -17.99 -9.18
C ARG A 131 -6.28 -16.91 -8.75
N SER A 132 -5.83 -15.67 -8.50
CA SER A 132 -6.72 -14.55 -8.21
C SER A 132 -7.52 -14.21 -9.47
N GLU A 133 -8.79 -13.89 -9.28
CA GLU A 133 -9.69 -13.43 -10.33
C GLU A 133 -9.64 -11.91 -10.53
N PHE A 134 -9.05 -11.18 -9.57
CA PHE A 134 -8.94 -9.73 -9.66
C PHE A 134 -7.84 -9.31 -10.66
N ASP A 135 -8.20 -8.42 -11.59
CA ASP A 135 -7.27 -7.86 -12.58
C ASP A 135 -6.47 -6.68 -12.01
N TRP A 136 -5.20 -6.93 -11.71
CA TRP A 136 -4.25 -5.93 -11.22
C TRP A 136 -3.59 -5.09 -12.32
N SER A 137 -3.99 -5.23 -13.58
CA SER A 137 -3.29 -4.60 -14.71
C SER A 137 -3.26 -3.06 -14.60
N VAL A 138 -4.34 -2.43 -14.15
CA VAL A 138 -4.41 -0.96 -14.03
C VAL A 138 -3.45 -0.44 -12.97
N PRO A 139 -3.52 -0.87 -11.70
CA PRO A 139 -2.57 -0.42 -10.67
C PRO A 139 -1.11 -0.71 -11.01
N LEU A 140 -0.82 -1.90 -11.55
CA LEU A 140 0.56 -2.28 -11.89
C LEU A 140 1.12 -1.48 -13.06
N LYS A 141 0.32 -1.13 -14.07
CA LYS A 141 0.72 -0.22 -15.14
C LYS A 141 1.00 1.19 -14.64
N MET A 142 0.27 1.66 -13.63
CA MET A 142 0.56 2.95 -12.99
C MET A 142 1.93 2.91 -12.32
N ILE A 143 2.26 1.85 -11.57
CA ILE A 143 3.57 1.67 -10.95
C ILE A 143 4.67 1.63 -12.02
N LEU A 144 4.51 0.83 -13.08
CA LEU A 144 5.46 0.77 -14.21
C LEU A 144 5.71 2.16 -14.81
N SER A 145 4.64 2.95 -15.03
CA SER A 145 4.76 4.30 -15.58
C SER A 145 5.58 5.22 -14.66
N GLN A 146 5.41 5.12 -13.34
CA GLN A 146 6.18 5.92 -12.37
C GLN A 146 7.66 5.51 -12.31
N GLU A 147 7.95 4.25 -12.61
CA GLU A 147 9.32 3.74 -12.71
C GLU A 147 9.99 4.05 -14.06
N GLY A 148 9.25 4.62 -15.02
CA GLY A 148 9.73 4.88 -16.38
C GLY A 148 9.80 3.63 -17.25
N ASN A 149 9.10 2.56 -16.87
CA ASN A 149 9.04 1.29 -17.60
C ASN A 149 7.87 1.23 -18.58
N SER A 150 7.96 0.33 -19.54
CA SER A 150 6.89 0.08 -20.51
C SER A 150 5.77 -0.77 -19.91
N TRP A 151 4.54 -0.55 -20.37
CA TRP A 151 3.41 -1.42 -20.03
C TRP A 151 3.55 -2.84 -20.58
N THR A 152 4.42 -3.04 -21.58
CA THR A 152 4.76 -4.37 -22.10
C THR A 152 5.51 -5.22 -21.06
N ASP A 153 6.07 -4.60 -20.02
CA ASP A 153 6.81 -5.28 -18.96
C ASP A 153 5.90 -5.82 -17.84
N LEU A 154 4.55 -5.69 -18.00
CA LEU A 154 3.58 -6.09 -16.99
C LEU A 154 3.73 -7.56 -16.56
N GLU A 155 3.82 -8.47 -17.52
CA GLU A 155 3.97 -9.90 -17.22
C GLU A 155 5.29 -10.22 -16.49
N GLN A 156 6.36 -9.55 -16.88
CA GLN A 156 7.64 -9.66 -16.20
C GLN A 156 7.57 -9.12 -14.77
N MET A 157 6.90 -7.99 -14.57
CA MET A 157 6.66 -7.40 -13.25
C MET A 157 5.89 -8.37 -12.35
N ILE A 158 4.81 -8.96 -12.85
CA ILE A 158 3.99 -9.93 -12.12
C ILE A 158 4.83 -11.16 -11.74
N ALA A 159 5.56 -11.72 -12.69
CA ALA A 159 6.39 -12.90 -12.47
C ALA A 159 7.48 -12.64 -11.41
N LEU A 160 8.18 -11.51 -11.51
CA LEU A 160 9.21 -11.12 -10.56
C LEU A 160 8.63 -10.86 -9.16
N THR A 161 7.51 -10.17 -9.07
CA THR A 161 6.84 -9.93 -7.79
C THR A 161 6.49 -11.24 -7.09
N ARG A 162 5.88 -12.19 -7.82
CA ARG A 162 5.56 -13.52 -7.30
C ARG A 162 6.79 -14.29 -6.85
N GLN A 163 7.89 -14.18 -7.59
CA GLN A 163 9.17 -14.82 -7.24
C GLN A 163 9.75 -14.29 -5.93
N LYS A 164 9.57 -12.98 -5.66
CA LYS A 164 10.10 -12.32 -4.46
C LYS A 164 9.26 -12.56 -3.21
N ILE A 165 7.98 -12.90 -3.34
CA ILE A 165 7.13 -13.23 -2.21
C ILE A 165 7.53 -14.57 -1.63
N CYS A 166 7.84 -14.58 -0.33
CA CYS A 166 8.27 -15.76 0.43
C CYS A 166 7.15 -16.35 1.30
N GLY A 167 6.10 -15.59 1.56
CA GLY A 167 4.98 -16.10 2.36
C GLY A 167 3.91 -15.07 2.66
N VAL A 168 2.74 -15.60 3.08
CA VAL A 168 1.59 -14.83 3.56
C VAL A 168 1.27 -15.28 4.96
N TYR A 169 1.27 -14.37 5.92
CA TYR A 169 1.21 -14.66 7.34
C TYR A 169 0.02 -13.96 8.02
N HIS A 170 -0.40 -14.54 9.13
CA HIS A 170 -1.30 -13.84 10.05
C HIS A 170 -0.48 -12.83 10.86
N CYS A 171 -0.99 -11.61 11.00
CA CYS A 171 -0.50 -10.63 11.95
C CYS A 171 -1.64 -10.09 12.79
N ASP A 172 -1.33 -9.74 14.02
CA ASP A 172 -2.23 -9.10 14.96
C ASP A 172 -1.42 -7.99 15.66
N CYS A 173 -1.97 -6.79 15.70
CA CYS A 173 -1.31 -5.63 16.31
C CYS A 173 -1.63 -5.50 17.80
N PHE A 174 -2.46 -6.39 18.38
CA PHE A 174 -2.96 -6.30 19.74
C PHE A 174 -2.48 -7.45 20.59
#